data_0c74d7d2d57ba6a87bb09626e2ca9519
#
_entry.id   0c74d7d2d57ba6a87bb09626e2ca9519
#
_cell.length_a   1.000
_cell.length_b   1.000
_cell.length_c   1.000
_cell.angle_alpha   90.00
_cell.angle_beta   90.00
_cell.angle_gamma   90.00
#
_symmetry.space_group_name_H-M   'P 1'
#
loop_
_entity.id
_entity.type
_entity.pdbx_description
1 polymer ?
#
loop_
_entity_poly.entity_id
_entity_poly.type
_entity_poly.pdbx_seq_one_letter_code
_entity_poly.pdbx_strand_id
1 'polypeptide(L)'
;MVNKEKRLMATKVTIIAGIEFRVGRSGMYTGWKIGLTHEPEKSKRDWELRQGGDIDRWSEWQANSLGEAEDIQGHFTEKGMSNAGGESLSRYKPIYVFVF
;
A
#
# COMPACT_ATOMS: atom_id res chain seq x y z
N MET A 1 -27.70 -6.56 6.77
CA MET A 1 -27.07 -5.27 7.09
C MET A 1 -25.60 -5.30 6.72
N VAL A 2 -25.15 -4.26 6.09
CA VAL A 2 -23.74 -4.19 5.69
C VAL A 2 -22.89 -3.82 6.90
N ASN A 3 -21.86 -4.60 7.12
CA ASN A 3 -20.89 -4.33 8.16
C ASN A 3 -19.91 -3.27 7.64
N LYS A 4 -19.91 -2.11 8.25
CA LYS A 4 -19.03 -1.00 7.84
C LYS A 4 -17.55 -1.33 7.97
N GLU A 5 -17.20 -2.16 8.95
CA GLU A 5 -15.81 -2.56 9.15
C GLU A 5 -15.26 -3.32 7.95
N LYS A 6 -16.08 -4.12 7.29
CA LYS A 6 -15.65 -4.83 6.09
C LYS A 6 -15.36 -3.90 4.92
N ARG A 7 -15.91 -2.69 4.93
CA ARG A 7 -15.60 -1.69 3.90
C ARG A 7 -14.26 -1.00 4.15
N LEU A 8 -13.83 -0.95 5.41
CA LEU A 8 -12.60 -0.26 5.79
C LEU A 8 -11.37 -1.11 5.61
N MET A 9 -11.56 -2.44 5.64
CA MET A 9 -10.46 -3.39 5.50
C MET A 9 -10.66 -4.24 4.25
N ALA A 10 -9.61 -4.44 3.53
CA ALA A 10 -9.63 -5.23 2.31
C ALA A 10 -8.87 -6.54 2.51
N THR A 11 -9.35 -7.62 1.89
CA THR A 11 -8.65 -8.89 1.92
C THR A 11 -7.36 -8.78 1.10
N LYS A 12 -6.43 -9.68 1.36
CA LYS A 12 -5.18 -9.77 0.62
C LYS A 12 -5.44 -9.85 -0.89
N VAL A 13 -6.38 -10.68 -1.30
CA VAL A 13 -6.72 -10.86 -2.73
C VAL A 13 -7.25 -9.56 -3.33
N THR A 14 -8.11 -8.86 -2.60
CA THR A 14 -8.67 -7.60 -3.05
C THR A 14 -7.59 -6.52 -3.21
N ILE A 15 -6.67 -6.46 -2.26
CA ILE A 15 -5.58 -5.47 -2.33
C ILE A 15 -4.66 -5.77 -3.50
N ILE A 16 -4.28 -7.03 -3.69
CA ILE A 16 -3.43 -7.43 -4.80
C ILE A 16 -4.09 -7.06 -6.14
N ALA A 17 -5.37 -7.39 -6.28
CA ALA A 17 -6.11 -7.04 -7.50
C ALA A 17 -6.19 -5.53 -7.70
N GLY A 18 -6.38 -4.77 -6.63
CA GLY A 18 -6.42 -3.31 -6.69
C GLY A 18 -5.10 -2.71 -7.15
N ILE A 19 -4.00 -3.22 -6.63
CA ILE A 19 -2.67 -2.75 -7.03
C ILE A 19 -2.41 -3.10 -8.51
N GLU A 20 -2.72 -4.33 -8.92
CA GLU A 20 -2.56 -4.73 -10.31
C GLU A 20 -3.37 -3.84 -11.26
N PHE A 21 -4.58 -3.50 -10.84
CA PHE A 21 -5.41 -2.59 -11.62
C PHE A 21 -4.78 -1.21 -11.75
N ARG A 22 -4.20 -0.69 -10.67
CA ARG A 22 -3.54 0.62 -10.66
C ARG A 22 -2.30 0.66 -11.55
N VAL A 23 -1.51 -0.39 -11.53
CA VAL A 23 -0.31 -0.48 -12.37
C VAL A 23 -0.68 -0.63 -13.84
N GLY A 24 -1.79 -1.31 -14.10
CA GLY A 24 -2.31 -1.45 -15.44
C GLY A 24 -1.72 -2.63 -16.19
N ARG A 25 -2.13 -2.74 -17.45
CA ARG A 25 -1.81 -3.88 -18.29
C ARG A 25 -0.34 -4.02 -18.66
N SER A 26 0.39 -2.91 -18.59
CA SER A 26 1.81 -2.96 -18.92
C SER A 26 2.59 -3.88 -18.00
N GLY A 27 2.11 -4.06 -16.76
CA GLY A 27 2.80 -4.85 -15.76
C GLY A 27 4.16 -4.28 -15.40
N MET A 28 4.38 -3.01 -15.68
CA MET A 28 5.67 -2.36 -15.40
C MET A 28 5.71 -1.85 -13.98
N TYR A 29 6.13 -2.73 -13.09
CA TYR A 29 6.17 -2.42 -11.66
C TYR A 29 7.36 -1.58 -11.25
N THR A 30 8.39 -1.50 -12.08
CA THR A 30 9.65 -0.85 -11.73
C THR A 30 9.54 0.65 -11.49
N GLY A 31 8.52 1.30 -12.01
CA GLY A 31 8.29 2.72 -11.76
C GLY A 31 7.42 3.01 -10.54
N TRP A 32 7.08 1.99 -9.79
CA TRP A 32 6.18 2.10 -8.65
C TRP A 32 6.89 1.80 -7.35
N LYS A 33 6.36 2.37 -6.27
CA LYS A 33 6.82 2.09 -4.91
C LYS A 33 5.68 1.50 -4.09
N ILE A 34 6.01 0.60 -3.19
CA ILE A 34 5.05 0.02 -2.25
C ILE A 34 5.58 0.13 -0.83
N GLY A 35 4.71 0.51 0.09
CA GLY A 35 5.09 0.63 1.49
C GLY A 35 3.95 0.26 2.42
N LEU A 36 4.29 0.16 3.69
CA LEU A 36 3.35 -0.13 4.77
C LEU A 36 3.41 1.00 5.79
N THR A 37 2.26 1.35 6.36
CA THR A 37 2.22 2.44 7.33
C THR A 37 1.01 2.30 8.24
N HIS A 38 1.09 2.90 9.43
CA HIS A 38 -0.07 3.08 10.30
C HIS A 38 -0.80 4.37 10.00
N GLU A 39 -0.15 5.31 9.31
CA GLU A 39 -0.66 6.66 9.07
C GLU A 39 -0.47 7.03 7.61
N PRO A 40 -1.39 6.60 6.73
CA PRO A 40 -1.21 6.79 5.29
C PRO A 40 -1.15 8.26 4.86
N GLU A 41 -1.90 9.14 5.50
CA GLU A 41 -1.87 10.57 5.16
C GLU A 41 -0.53 11.19 5.48
N LYS A 42 0.05 10.84 6.63
CA LYS A 42 1.36 11.33 7.03
C LYS A 42 2.42 10.78 6.08
N SER A 43 2.34 9.51 5.74
CA SER A 43 3.30 8.89 4.83
C SER A 43 3.26 9.54 3.45
N LYS A 44 2.07 9.84 2.96
CA LYS A 44 1.92 10.54 1.68
C LYS A 44 2.59 11.91 1.71
N ARG A 45 2.34 12.70 2.77
CA ARG A 45 2.97 14.01 2.91
C ARG A 45 4.48 13.92 2.98
N ASP A 46 5.00 12.95 3.74
CA ASP A 46 6.44 12.78 3.87
C ASP A 46 7.07 12.47 2.51
N TRP A 47 6.44 11.62 1.73
CA TRP A 47 6.92 11.31 0.38
C TRP A 47 6.79 12.49 -0.58
N GLU A 48 5.71 13.26 -0.47
CA GLU A 48 5.54 14.47 -1.28
C GLU A 48 6.66 15.48 -0.98
N LEU A 49 7.01 15.63 0.28
CA LEU A 49 8.12 16.51 0.67
C LEU A 49 9.45 16.02 0.09
N ARG A 50 9.68 14.71 0.12
CA ARG A 50 10.93 14.14 -0.41
C ARG A 50 11.07 14.34 -1.92
N GLN A 51 9.98 14.20 -2.65
CA GLN A 51 10.05 14.32 -4.11
C GLN A 51 9.84 15.75 -4.61
N GLY A 52 9.44 16.66 -3.72
CA GLY A 52 9.28 18.06 -4.06
C GLY A 52 8.00 18.39 -4.80
N GLY A 53 6.95 17.60 -4.62
CA GLY A 53 5.66 17.87 -5.27
C GLY A 53 4.61 16.84 -4.91
N ASP A 54 3.39 17.10 -5.37
CA ASP A 54 2.24 16.25 -5.09
C ASP A 54 2.37 14.87 -5.74
N ILE A 55 1.80 13.87 -5.06
CA ILE A 55 1.73 12.50 -5.60
C ILE A 55 0.32 12.27 -6.08
N ASP A 56 0.12 12.29 -7.39
CA ASP A 56 -1.20 12.16 -7.98
C ASP A 56 -1.71 10.72 -8.03
N ARG A 57 -0.82 9.75 -8.12
CA ARG A 57 -1.22 8.34 -8.27
C ARG A 57 -1.07 7.53 -6.99
N TRP A 58 -1.31 8.16 -5.87
CA TRP A 58 -1.29 7.49 -4.56
C TRP A 58 -2.55 6.65 -4.38
N SER A 59 -2.38 5.40 -3.94
CA SER A 59 -3.48 4.54 -3.56
C SER A 59 -3.13 3.80 -2.28
N GLU A 60 -4.12 3.54 -1.45
CA GLU A 60 -3.91 2.87 -0.18
C GLU A 60 -5.09 1.98 0.16
N TRP A 61 -4.81 0.94 0.93
CA TRP A 61 -5.83 -0.02 1.41
C TRP A 61 -5.48 -0.41 2.82
N GLN A 62 -6.50 -0.51 3.68
CA GLN A 62 -6.28 -1.05 5.00
C GLN A 62 -6.26 -2.58 4.91
N ALA A 63 -5.17 -3.20 5.35
CA ALA A 63 -5.04 -4.65 5.36
C ALA A 63 -5.66 -5.25 6.63
N ASN A 64 -5.97 -6.53 6.58
CA ASN A 64 -6.54 -7.22 7.74
C ASN A 64 -5.51 -7.48 8.84
N SER A 65 -4.24 -7.59 8.48
CA SER A 65 -3.18 -7.86 9.45
C SER A 65 -1.84 -7.41 8.91
N LEU A 66 -0.88 -7.24 9.81
CA LEU A 66 0.49 -6.92 9.40
C LEU A 66 1.09 -8.05 8.55
N GLY A 67 0.82 -9.31 8.90
CA GLY A 67 1.33 -10.44 8.12
C GLY A 67 0.83 -10.42 6.68
N GLU A 68 -0.46 -10.15 6.47
CA GLU A 68 -1.00 -10.02 5.12
C GLU A 68 -0.41 -8.83 4.38
N ALA A 69 -0.23 -7.72 5.07
CA ALA A 69 0.38 -6.53 4.48
C ALA A 69 1.82 -6.82 4.03
N GLU A 70 2.59 -7.52 4.84
CA GLU A 70 3.95 -7.90 4.50
C GLU A 70 3.99 -8.86 3.31
N ASP A 71 3.06 -9.80 3.24
CA ASP A 71 2.93 -10.71 2.10
C ASP A 71 2.65 -9.95 0.81
N ILE A 72 1.76 -8.97 0.88
CA ILE A 72 1.42 -8.14 -0.27
C ILE A 72 2.65 -7.34 -0.73
N GLN A 73 3.36 -6.73 0.21
CA GLN A 73 4.57 -5.98 -0.12
C GLN A 73 5.61 -6.86 -0.78
N GLY A 74 5.85 -8.05 -0.23
CA GLY A 74 6.79 -9.00 -0.81
C GLY A 74 6.39 -9.43 -2.22
N HIS A 75 5.10 -9.66 -2.44
CA HIS A 75 4.58 -10.06 -3.74
C HIS A 75 4.95 -9.02 -4.83
N PHE A 76 4.78 -7.74 -4.53
CA PHE A 76 5.03 -6.69 -5.51
C PHE A 76 6.49 -6.26 -5.59
N THR A 77 7.24 -6.35 -4.51
CA THR A 77 8.68 -6.09 -4.60
C THR A 77 9.37 -7.15 -5.46
N GLU A 78 8.91 -8.38 -5.40
CA GLU A 78 9.40 -9.44 -6.31
C GLU A 78 9.10 -9.13 -7.77
N LYS A 79 8.01 -8.42 -8.04
CA LYS A 79 7.64 -8.03 -9.40
C LYS A 79 8.38 -6.79 -9.88
N GLY A 80 9.11 -6.13 -9.02
CA GLY A 80 9.92 -4.98 -9.42
C GLY A 80 9.61 -3.67 -8.74
N MET A 81 8.59 -3.59 -7.88
CA MET A 81 8.32 -2.37 -7.13
C MET A 81 9.45 -2.09 -6.15
N SER A 82 9.78 -0.82 -5.99
CA SER A 82 10.71 -0.41 -4.96
C SER A 82 10.01 -0.41 -3.61
N ASN A 83 10.73 -0.81 -2.57
CA ASN A 83 10.24 -0.73 -1.22
C ASN A 83 10.31 0.73 -0.77
N ALA A 84 9.19 1.29 -0.34
CA ALA A 84 9.13 2.68 0.11
C ALA A 84 9.73 2.89 1.50
N GLY A 85 10.31 1.85 2.06
CA GLY A 85 10.90 1.90 3.38
C GLY A 85 9.84 1.80 4.45
N GLY A 86 10.24 1.99 5.67
CA GLY A 86 9.26 1.87 6.70
C GLY A 86 9.73 2.26 8.06
N GLU A 87 8.78 2.61 8.85
CA GLU A 87 8.90 2.75 10.27
C GLU A 87 8.71 1.39 10.92
N SER A 88 8.98 1.31 12.18
CA SER A 88 8.64 0.14 12.97
C SER A 88 7.13 -0.04 12.99
N LEU A 89 6.66 -1.21 12.59
CA LEU A 89 5.24 -1.48 12.49
C LEU A 89 4.78 -2.39 13.63
N SER A 90 3.59 -2.08 14.15
CA SER A 90 2.96 -2.86 15.20
C SER A 90 1.75 -3.61 14.66
N ARG A 91 1.65 -4.90 14.97
CA ARG A 91 0.47 -5.68 14.58
C ARG A 91 -0.79 -5.30 15.35
N TYR A 92 -0.65 -4.46 16.37
CA TYR A 92 -1.79 -4.02 17.18
C TYR A 92 -2.41 -2.71 16.71
N LYS A 93 -1.87 -2.10 15.67
CA LYS A 93 -2.40 -0.88 15.07
C LYS A 93 -2.88 -1.17 13.66
N PRO A 94 -3.84 -0.39 13.15
CA PRO A 94 -4.25 -0.53 11.76
C PRO A 94 -3.05 -0.41 10.83
N ILE A 95 -2.99 -1.26 9.84
CA ILE A 95 -1.90 -1.27 8.87
C ILE A 95 -2.45 -1.03 7.47
N TYR A 96 -1.80 -0.15 6.75
CA TYR A 96 -2.19 0.21 5.38
C TYR A 96 -1.07 -0.14 4.42
N VAL A 97 -1.46 -0.66 3.26
CA VAL A 97 -0.56 -0.85 2.13
C VAL A 97 -0.79 0.32 1.20
N PHE A 98 0.28 0.99 0.77
CA PHE A 98 0.16 2.07 -0.19
C PHE A 98 1.11 1.86 -1.36
N VAL A 99 0.69 2.37 -2.50
CA VAL A 99 1.52 2.36 -3.72
C VAL A 99 1.48 3.72 -4.40
N PHE A 100 2.55 4.08 -5.07
CA PHE A 100 2.61 5.29 -5.90
C PHE A 100 3.77 5.26 -6.88
#